data_487753e641856e777a54cfd4972143df
#
_entry.id   487753e641856e777a54cfd4972143df
#
_cell.length_a   1.000
_cell.length_b   1.000
_cell.length_c   1.000
_cell.angle_alpha   90.00
_cell.angle_beta   90.00
_cell.angle_gamma   90.00
#
_symmetry.space_group_name_H-M   'P 1'
#
loop_
_entity.id
_entity.type
_entity.pdbx_description
1 polymer ?
#
loop_
_entity_poly.entity_id
_entity_poly.type
_entity_poly.pdbx_seq_one_letter_code
_entity_poly.pdbx_strand_id
1 'polypeptide(L)'
;MGSFRAEVRFYREIAPVVGVRVPACYQAGDTGEGTVLVLEDLAGWRPGADALAAAGVLSGMHRRWAGQAQVRWPWLRPAGAAAELVEGLFARVWPELAARADLTPPVRLLGERLVGRVARSERAISFAGPLTLVHGDASLVNMRTGPDGQVALLDWEDVSAAPGVVDLAWLLVSSVEPARWDEVSAAYGPAAGLLRVLPAVVVQGLLSLSGISAGSAEAAAWIRRL
;
A
#
# COMPACT_ATOMS: atom_id res chain seq x y z
N MET A 1 -14.60 -1.90 -10.60
CA MET A 1 -15.74 -2.18 -9.70
C MET A 1 -15.39 -3.07 -8.50
N GLY A 2 -14.15 -3.44 -8.26
CA GLY A 2 -13.74 -4.36 -7.18
C GLY A 2 -13.34 -3.70 -5.86
N SER A 3 -12.67 -2.55 -5.89
CA SER A 3 -12.01 -1.94 -4.74
C SER A 3 -13.00 -1.42 -3.68
N PHE A 4 -13.96 -0.61 -4.04
CA PHE A 4 -14.95 -0.07 -3.10
C PHE A 4 -15.75 -1.17 -2.37
N ARG A 5 -16.03 -2.31 -3.02
CA ARG A 5 -16.68 -3.45 -2.35
C ARG A 5 -15.76 -4.11 -1.32
N ALA A 6 -14.46 -4.12 -1.55
CA ALA A 6 -13.50 -4.64 -0.57
C ALA A 6 -13.46 -3.76 0.67
N GLU A 7 -13.50 -2.44 0.51
CA GLU A 7 -13.54 -1.49 1.61
C GLU A 7 -14.83 -1.63 2.44
N VAL A 8 -16.00 -1.74 1.80
CA VAL A 8 -17.27 -1.99 2.53
C VAL A 8 -17.20 -3.29 3.33
N ARG A 9 -16.63 -4.37 2.76
CA ARG A 9 -16.44 -5.61 3.50
C ARG A 9 -15.44 -5.46 4.64
N PHE A 10 -14.37 -4.71 4.44
CA PHE A 10 -13.43 -4.39 5.50
C PHE A 10 -14.13 -3.75 6.70
N TYR A 11 -14.90 -2.69 6.48
CA TYR A 11 -15.60 -2.00 7.57
C TYR A 11 -16.65 -2.87 8.26
N ARG A 12 -17.29 -3.79 7.57
CA ARG A 12 -18.27 -4.72 8.15
C ARG A 12 -17.65 -5.87 8.92
N GLU A 13 -16.56 -6.44 8.41
CA GLU A 13 -16.06 -7.74 8.86
C GLU A 13 -14.72 -7.64 9.62
N ILE A 14 -13.86 -6.66 9.27
CA ILE A 14 -12.49 -6.56 9.77
C ILE A 14 -12.32 -5.39 10.74
N ALA A 15 -12.80 -4.21 10.41
CA ALA A 15 -12.62 -3.00 11.20
C ALA A 15 -12.96 -3.16 12.69
N PRO A 16 -14.06 -3.87 13.09
CA PRO A 16 -14.39 -4.07 14.51
C PRO A 16 -13.33 -4.83 15.32
N VAL A 17 -12.42 -5.55 14.64
CA VAL A 17 -11.43 -6.42 15.29
C VAL A 17 -9.99 -6.17 14.82
N VAL A 18 -9.79 -5.24 13.88
CA VAL A 18 -8.50 -5.03 13.19
C VAL A 18 -7.33 -4.74 14.14
N GLY A 19 -7.60 -4.06 15.24
CA GLY A 19 -6.63 -3.79 16.30
C GLY A 19 -5.76 -2.55 16.07
N VAL A 20 -6.09 -1.74 15.05
CA VAL A 20 -5.55 -0.40 14.80
C VAL A 20 -6.70 0.60 14.72
N ARG A 21 -6.42 1.89 14.88
CA ARG A 21 -7.44 2.94 14.75
C ARG A 21 -7.84 3.08 13.28
N VAL A 22 -9.12 2.99 13.03
CA VAL A 22 -9.76 3.28 11.75
C VAL A 22 -10.98 4.18 12.02
N PRO A 23 -11.50 4.94 11.04
CA PRO A 23 -12.75 5.68 11.21
C PRO A 23 -13.87 4.76 11.72
N ALA A 24 -14.67 5.22 12.68
CA ALA A 24 -15.87 4.50 13.08
C ALA A 24 -16.81 4.38 11.87
N CYS A 25 -17.37 3.19 11.66
CA CYS A 25 -18.30 2.95 10.55
C CYS A 25 -19.74 3.05 11.08
N TYR A 26 -20.50 4.00 10.57
CA TYR A 26 -21.90 4.19 10.90
C TYR A 26 -22.82 3.40 9.98
N GLN A 27 -22.44 3.24 8.70
CA GLN A 27 -23.16 2.45 7.73
C GLN A 27 -22.21 1.87 6.68
N ALA A 28 -22.34 0.61 6.37
CA ALA A 28 -21.63 -0.06 5.28
C ALA A 28 -22.53 -1.13 4.67
N GLY A 29 -22.79 -1.08 3.37
CA GLY A 29 -23.62 -2.08 2.68
C GLY A 29 -24.03 -1.68 1.29
N ASP A 30 -24.75 -2.61 0.65
CA ASP A 30 -25.40 -2.36 -0.64
C ASP A 30 -26.81 -1.83 -0.38
N THR A 31 -27.20 -0.80 -1.13
CA THR A 31 -28.56 -0.28 -1.24
C THR A 31 -29.14 -0.69 -2.60
N GLY A 32 -30.43 -0.53 -2.81
CA GLY A 32 -31.03 -0.81 -4.13
C GLY A 32 -30.49 0.08 -5.26
N GLU A 33 -29.80 1.18 -4.93
CA GLU A 33 -29.23 2.16 -5.87
C GLU A 33 -27.70 2.08 -5.97
N GLY A 34 -27.04 1.31 -5.09
CA GLY A 34 -25.58 1.18 -5.08
C GLY A 34 -25.01 0.80 -3.72
N THR A 35 -23.71 0.98 -3.56
CA THR A 35 -22.99 0.68 -2.32
C THR A 35 -22.81 1.97 -1.51
N VAL A 36 -23.05 1.91 -0.19
CA VAL A 36 -22.93 3.04 0.74
C VAL A 36 -21.91 2.71 1.82
N LEU A 37 -21.07 3.69 2.11
CA LEU A 37 -20.15 3.70 3.24
C LEU A 37 -20.22 5.06 3.93
N VAL A 38 -20.63 5.06 5.21
CA VAL A 38 -20.71 6.27 6.05
C VAL A 38 -19.76 6.09 7.21
N LEU A 39 -18.76 6.94 7.27
CA LEU A 39 -17.66 6.87 8.22
C LEU A 39 -17.61 8.10 9.12
N GLU A 40 -16.92 7.98 10.23
CA GLU A 40 -16.53 9.08 11.09
C GLU A 40 -15.71 10.13 10.31
N ASP A 41 -16.05 11.39 10.52
CA ASP A 41 -15.29 12.50 9.96
C ASP A 41 -14.04 12.79 10.82
N LEU A 42 -12.89 12.59 10.23
CA LEU A 42 -11.59 12.90 10.82
C LEU A 42 -10.99 14.23 10.30
N ALA A 43 -11.80 15.14 9.78
CA ALA A 43 -11.32 16.43 9.25
C ALA A 43 -10.55 17.25 10.30
N GLY A 44 -10.87 17.09 11.58
CA GLY A 44 -10.15 17.73 12.71
C GLY A 44 -8.81 17.08 13.05
N TRP A 45 -8.46 15.95 12.45
CA TRP A 45 -7.19 15.27 12.66
C TRP A 45 -6.12 15.80 11.69
N ARG A 46 -4.86 15.85 12.14
CA ARG A 46 -3.75 16.29 11.28
C ARG A 46 -3.55 15.28 10.13
N PRO A 47 -3.50 15.75 8.86
CA PRO A 47 -3.18 14.90 7.71
C PRO A 47 -1.80 14.24 7.86
N GLY A 48 -1.72 12.98 7.48
CA GLY A 48 -0.50 12.18 7.57
C GLY A 48 -0.18 11.68 8.97
N ALA A 49 0.97 11.03 9.08
CA ALA A 49 1.54 10.54 10.33
C ALA A 49 3.06 10.71 10.34
N ASP A 50 3.67 10.59 11.51
CA ASP A 50 5.10 10.33 11.60
C ASP A 50 5.40 8.93 11.05
N ALA A 51 6.45 8.80 10.22
CA ALA A 51 6.75 7.55 9.52
C ALA A 51 7.14 6.41 10.49
N LEU A 52 7.79 6.73 11.61
CA LEU A 52 8.15 5.73 12.63
C LEU A 52 6.90 5.24 13.35
N ALA A 53 6.00 6.15 13.70
CA ALA A 53 4.71 5.80 14.32
C ALA A 53 3.86 4.95 13.37
N ALA A 54 3.79 5.32 12.08
CA ALA A 54 3.11 4.55 11.03
C ALA A 54 3.67 3.13 10.91
N ALA A 55 5.00 3.00 10.83
CA ALA A 55 5.67 1.70 10.77
C ALA A 55 5.37 0.82 12.00
N GLY A 56 5.36 1.41 13.20
CA GLY A 56 5.00 0.71 14.44
C GLY A 56 3.55 0.21 14.43
N VAL A 57 2.60 1.03 13.98
CA VAL A 57 1.17 0.67 13.86
C VAL A 57 0.99 -0.48 12.87
N LEU A 58 1.58 -0.40 11.68
CA LEU A 58 1.54 -1.46 10.67
C LEU A 58 2.14 -2.75 11.20
N SER A 59 3.31 -2.69 11.84
CA SER A 59 3.98 -3.85 12.45
C SER A 59 3.09 -4.53 13.50
N GLY A 60 2.43 -3.75 14.35
CA GLY A 60 1.49 -4.27 15.36
C GLY A 60 0.33 -5.03 14.73
N MET A 61 -0.29 -4.46 13.70
CA MET A 61 -1.36 -5.09 12.93
C MET A 61 -0.90 -6.39 12.26
N HIS A 62 0.24 -6.35 11.58
CA HIS A 62 0.77 -7.51 10.87
C HIS A 62 1.09 -8.68 11.81
N ARG A 63 1.69 -8.40 12.99
CA ARG A 63 1.94 -9.45 14.00
C ARG A 63 0.64 -10.05 14.53
N ARG A 64 -0.38 -9.22 14.76
CA ARG A 64 -1.68 -9.67 15.24
C ARG A 64 -2.33 -10.69 14.31
N TRP A 65 -2.24 -10.47 13.00
CA TRP A 65 -2.95 -11.26 11.98
C TRP A 65 -2.07 -12.25 11.23
N ALA A 66 -0.80 -12.42 11.64
CA ALA A 66 0.13 -13.35 11.00
C ALA A 66 -0.43 -14.77 10.95
N GLY A 67 -0.51 -15.34 9.76
CA GLY A 67 -1.05 -16.68 9.50
C GLY A 67 -2.58 -16.83 9.67
N GLN A 68 -3.29 -15.76 10.04
CA GLN A 68 -4.72 -15.85 10.38
C GLN A 68 -5.62 -15.13 9.36
N ALA A 69 -5.14 -14.08 8.71
CA ALA A 69 -5.97 -13.19 7.91
C ALA A 69 -6.79 -13.91 6.84
N GLN A 70 -6.15 -14.72 6.00
CA GLN A 70 -6.82 -15.43 4.92
C GLN A 70 -7.71 -16.59 5.41
N VAL A 71 -7.38 -17.19 6.55
CA VAL A 71 -8.23 -18.22 7.17
C VAL A 71 -9.51 -17.61 7.69
N ARG A 72 -9.41 -16.43 8.34
CA ARG A 72 -10.56 -15.73 8.92
C ARG A 72 -11.40 -15.02 7.86
N TRP A 73 -10.75 -14.46 6.82
CA TRP A 73 -11.40 -13.74 5.73
C TRP A 73 -10.94 -14.32 4.38
N PRO A 74 -11.52 -15.46 3.94
CA PRO A 74 -11.11 -16.15 2.70
C PRO A 74 -11.29 -15.30 1.43
N TRP A 75 -12.05 -14.22 1.51
CA TRP A 75 -12.27 -13.30 0.40
C TRP A 75 -11.10 -12.33 0.16
N LEU A 76 -10.20 -12.19 1.12
CA LEU A 76 -9.02 -11.36 0.92
C LEU A 76 -8.20 -11.90 -0.25
N ARG A 77 -7.90 -11.02 -1.19
CA ARG A 77 -7.07 -11.37 -2.35
C ARG A 77 -5.67 -11.74 -1.89
N PRO A 78 -5.16 -12.91 -2.25
CA PRO A 78 -3.80 -13.28 -1.89
C PRO A 78 -2.77 -12.52 -2.73
N ALA A 79 -1.57 -12.31 -2.16
CA ALA A 79 -0.44 -11.71 -2.87
C ALA A 79 -0.17 -12.42 -4.20
N GLY A 80 0.11 -11.66 -5.24
CA GLY A 80 0.42 -12.16 -6.59
C GLY A 80 -0.79 -12.62 -7.41
N ALA A 81 -2.02 -12.54 -6.88
CA ALA A 81 -3.22 -12.96 -7.61
C ALA A 81 -3.51 -12.14 -8.87
N ALA A 82 -2.96 -10.94 -8.98
CA ALA A 82 -3.13 -10.05 -10.13
C ALA A 82 -1.85 -9.92 -10.99
N ALA A 83 -0.88 -10.81 -10.82
CA ALA A 83 0.46 -10.67 -11.40
C ALA A 83 0.46 -10.42 -12.90
N GLU A 84 -0.32 -11.17 -13.69
CA GLU A 84 -0.41 -11.00 -15.15
C GLU A 84 -1.11 -9.70 -15.54
N LEU A 85 -2.12 -9.30 -14.77
CA LEU A 85 -2.82 -8.04 -15.00
C LEU A 85 -1.89 -6.85 -14.78
N VAL A 86 -1.11 -6.88 -13.70
CA VAL A 86 -0.13 -5.82 -13.37
C VAL A 86 0.98 -5.78 -14.44
N GLU A 87 1.48 -6.92 -14.90
CA GLU A 87 2.47 -6.98 -15.99
C GLU A 87 1.90 -6.38 -17.28
N GLY A 88 0.67 -6.74 -17.67
CA GLY A 88 0.01 -6.19 -18.84
C GLY A 88 -0.24 -4.68 -18.73
N LEU A 89 -0.57 -4.19 -17.53
CA LEU A 89 -0.73 -2.76 -17.26
C LEU A 89 0.61 -2.04 -17.39
N PHE A 90 1.65 -2.55 -16.75
CA PHE A 90 2.98 -1.97 -16.80
C PHE A 90 3.53 -1.91 -18.22
N ALA A 91 3.39 -2.99 -18.99
CA ALA A 91 3.82 -3.03 -20.38
C ALA A 91 3.14 -1.97 -21.28
N ARG A 92 1.89 -1.62 -20.97
CA ARG A 92 1.15 -0.55 -21.70
C ARG A 92 1.61 0.84 -21.29
N VAL A 93 1.86 1.05 -19.98
CA VAL A 93 2.18 2.37 -19.40
C VAL A 93 3.65 2.73 -19.57
N TRP A 94 4.55 1.74 -19.51
CA TRP A 94 5.98 1.96 -19.47
C TRP A 94 6.55 2.77 -20.66
N PRO A 95 6.17 2.55 -21.93
CA PRO A 95 6.73 3.32 -23.04
C PRO A 95 6.51 4.84 -22.90
N GLU A 96 5.34 5.26 -22.46
CA GLU A 96 5.02 6.67 -22.23
C GLU A 96 5.78 7.22 -21.02
N LEU A 97 5.77 6.47 -19.92
CA LEU A 97 6.51 6.83 -18.69
C LEU A 97 8.02 6.95 -18.98
N ALA A 98 8.60 6.00 -19.71
CA ALA A 98 10.01 6.01 -20.09
C ALA A 98 10.40 7.21 -20.98
N ALA A 99 9.46 7.75 -21.74
CA ALA A 99 9.69 8.92 -22.61
C ALA A 99 9.63 10.27 -21.82
N ARG A 100 9.23 10.27 -20.56
CA ARG A 100 9.14 11.51 -19.76
C ARG A 100 10.52 12.16 -19.59
N ALA A 101 10.56 13.48 -19.78
CA ALA A 101 11.80 14.25 -19.69
C ALA A 101 12.30 14.41 -18.22
N ASP A 102 11.39 14.33 -17.25
CA ASP A 102 11.72 14.42 -15.81
C ASP A 102 12.19 13.10 -15.20
N LEU A 103 12.05 11.96 -15.91
CA LEU A 103 12.48 10.67 -15.40
C LEU A 103 14.00 10.56 -15.39
N THR A 104 14.59 10.39 -14.22
CA THR A 104 16.05 10.28 -14.07
C THR A 104 16.62 8.99 -14.70
N PRO A 105 17.89 8.98 -15.16
CA PRO A 105 18.48 7.78 -15.74
C PRO A 105 18.43 6.54 -14.83
N PRO A 106 18.69 6.62 -13.49
CA PRO A 106 18.56 5.47 -12.61
C PRO A 106 17.14 4.88 -12.57
N VAL A 107 16.11 5.73 -12.47
CA VAL A 107 14.71 5.28 -12.42
C VAL A 107 14.29 4.69 -13.76
N ARG A 108 14.74 5.27 -14.87
CA ARG A 108 14.52 4.69 -16.21
C ARG A 108 15.14 3.31 -16.35
N LEU A 109 16.40 3.15 -15.96
CA LEU A 109 17.08 1.85 -15.98
C LEU A 109 16.38 0.81 -15.08
N LEU A 110 15.88 1.24 -13.92
CA LEU A 110 15.12 0.39 -13.01
C LEU A 110 13.85 -0.13 -13.68
N GLY A 111 13.06 0.74 -14.30
CA GLY A 111 11.85 0.36 -15.03
C GLY A 111 12.13 -0.55 -16.23
N GLU A 112 13.18 -0.27 -17.02
CA GLU A 112 13.61 -1.13 -18.12
C GLU A 112 13.91 -2.56 -17.66
N ARG A 113 14.56 -2.72 -16.49
CA ARG A 113 14.86 -4.04 -15.91
C ARG A 113 13.62 -4.80 -15.45
N LEU A 114 12.51 -4.10 -15.21
CA LEU A 114 11.25 -4.69 -14.78
C LEU A 114 10.38 -5.16 -15.95
N VAL A 115 10.59 -4.64 -17.16
CA VAL A 115 9.84 -5.07 -18.35
C VAL A 115 9.98 -6.59 -18.55
N GLY A 116 8.84 -7.29 -18.69
CA GLY A 116 8.76 -8.75 -18.84
C GLY A 116 9.10 -9.53 -17.57
N ARG A 117 9.21 -8.86 -16.40
CA ARG A 117 9.54 -9.48 -15.11
C ARG A 117 8.56 -9.14 -14.00
N VAL A 118 7.56 -8.31 -14.30
CA VAL A 118 6.60 -7.81 -13.29
C VAL A 118 5.82 -8.96 -12.68
N ALA A 119 5.23 -9.85 -13.47
CA ALA A 119 4.46 -10.97 -12.96
C ALA A 119 5.31 -11.90 -12.08
N ARG A 120 6.59 -12.09 -12.40
CA ARG A 120 7.52 -12.83 -11.55
C ARG A 120 7.74 -12.13 -10.21
N SER A 121 7.92 -10.81 -10.23
CA SER A 121 8.10 -10.00 -9.01
C SER A 121 6.87 -10.02 -8.14
N GLU A 122 5.67 -9.88 -8.72
CA GLU A 122 4.39 -9.98 -8.03
C GLU A 122 4.20 -11.36 -7.35
N ARG A 123 4.46 -12.45 -8.06
CA ARG A 123 4.38 -13.81 -7.48
C ARG A 123 5.42 -14.04 -6.38
N ALA A 124 6.58 -13.38 -6.45
CA ALA A 124 7.64 -13.52 -5.46
C ALA A 124 7.23 -12.93 -4.08
N ILE A 125 6.23 -12.05 -4.03
CA ILE A 125 5.72 -11.46 -2.79
C ILE A 125 5.29 -12.57 -1.81
N SER A 126 4.59 -13.60 -2.28
CA SER A 126 4.09 -14.69 -1.42
C SER A 126 5.17 -15.48 -0.68
N PHE A 127 6.43 -15.35 -1.10
CA PHE A 127 7.58 -15.98 -0.47
C PHE A 127 8.37 -15.03 0.46
N ALA A 128 7.88 -13.82 0.71
CA ALA A 128 8.58 -12.83 1.53
C ALA A 128 8.32 -12.97 3.03
N GLY A 129 7.39 -13.84 3.43
CA GLY A 129 7.07 -14.09 4.83
C GLY A 129 5.67 -14.68 5.01
N PRO A 130 5.21 -14.84 6.26
CA PRO A 130 3.86 -15.31 6.53
C PRO A 130 2.83 -14.30 6.04
N LEU A 131 1.72 -14.82 5.48
CA LEU A 131 0.59 -13.97 5.11
C LEU A 131 -0.04 -13.36 6.36
N THR A 132 -0.36 -12.08 6.26
CA THR A 132 -1.10 -11.34 7.28
C THR A 132 -2.14 -10.45 6.62
N LEU A 133 -2.91 -9.72 7.41
CA LEU A 133 -3.73 -8.62 6.91
C LEU A 133 -2.82 -7.46 6.54
N VAL A 134 -2.88 -6.99 5.30
CA VAL A 134 -2.20 -5.79 4.84
C VAL A 134 -3.20 -4.74 4.39
N HIS A 135 -2.83 -3.47 4.55
CA HIS A 135 -3.62 -2.34 4.10
C HIS A 135 -3.69 -2.29 2.56
N GLY A 136 -2.55 -2.53 1.90
CA GLY A 136 -2.41 -2.52 0.45
C GLY A 136 -2.00 -1.15 -0.13
N ASP A 137 -2.43 -0.05 0.49
CA ASP A 137 -1.97 1.31 0.21
C ASP A 137 -1.61 2.06 1.51
N ALA A 138 -0.61 1.56 2.23
CA ALA A 138 -0.14 2.10 3.50
C ALA A 138 0.73 3.37 3.34
N SER A 139 0.31 4.30 2.49
CA SER A 139 0.95 5.61 2.30
C SER A 139 0.58 6.59 3.41
N LEU A 140 1.43 7.58 3.70
CA LEU A 140 1.13 8.60 4.72
C LEU A 140 -0.08 9.47 4.37
N VAL A 141 -0.47 9.58 3.09
CA VAL A 141 -1.67 10.32 2.68
C VAL A 141 -2.95 9.65 3.18
N ASN A 142 -2.93 8.32 3.33
CA ASN A 142 -4.02 7.50 3.85
C ASN A 142 -3.98 7.36 5.38
N MET A 143 -3.31 8.28 6.05
CA MET A 143 -3.22 8.31 7.51
C MET A 143 -3.65 9.65 8.07
N ARG A 144 -4.09 9.64 9.32
CA ARG A 144 -4.39 10.83 10.11
C ARG A 144 -3.82 10.66 11.51
N THR A 145 -3.36 11.77 12.08
CA THR A 145 -2.87 11.78 13.47
C THR A 145 -3.82 12.57 14.34
N GLY A 146 -4.38 11.92 15.34
CA GLY A 146 -5.25 12.53 16.34
C GLY A 146 -4.51 13.46 17.31
N PRO A 147 -5.26 14.23 18.13
CA PRO A 147 -4.69 15.17 19.09
C PRO A 147 -3.84 14.48 20.18
N ASP A 148 -4.09 13.21 20.46
CA ASP A 148 -3.33 12.36 21.37
C ASP A 148 -2.13 11.65 20.72
N GLY A 149 -1.85 11.93 19.44
CA GLY A 149 -0.80 11.28 18.67
C GLY A 149 -1.17 9.93 18.07
N GLN A 150 -2.42 9.44 18.27
CA GLN A 150 -2.88 8.19 17.70
C GLN A 150 -2.95 8.27 16.18
N VAL A 151 -2.43 7.26 15.49
CA VAL A 151 -2.49 7.15 14.03
C VAL A 151 -3.72 6.35 13.62
N ALA A 152 -4.57 6.93 12.78
CA ALA A 152 -5.67 6.26 12.12
C ALA A 152 -5.31 5.92 10.66
N LEU A 153 -5.67 4.72 10.21
CA LEU A 153 -5.53 4.26 8.83
C LEU A 153 -6.87 4.40 8.11
N LEU A 154 -6.84 4.93 6.89
CA LEU A 154 -7.98 5.23 6.03
C LEU A 154 -7.78 4.57 4.66
N ASP A 155 -8.86 4.48 3.88
CA ASP A 155 -8.82 3.99 2.50
C ASP A 155 -8.35 2.53 2.39
N TRP A 156 -9.26 1.63 2.78
CA TRP A 156 -9.01 0.18 2.83
C TRP A 156 -9.43 -0.56 1.56
N GLU A 157 -9.49 0.13 0.42
CA GLU A 157 -9.96 -0.47 -0.83
C GLU A 157 -9.03 -1.57 -1.37
N ASP A 158 -7.73 -1.52 -1.03
CA ASP A 158 -6.73 -2.49 -1.44
C ASP A 158 -6.39 -3.53 -0.37
N VAL A 159 -7.22 -3.61 0.68
CA VAL A 159 -7.04 -4.61 1.76
C VAL A 159 -6.88 -6.02 1.19
N SER A 160 -5.87 -6.73 1.64
CA SER A 160 -5.52 -8.05 1.10
C SER A 160 -4.77 -8.93 2.10
N ALA A 161 -4.45 -10.15 1.68
CA ALA A 161 -3.61 -11.07 2.44
C ALA A 161 -2.24 -11.19 1.77
N ALA A 162 -1.22 -10.61 2.41
CA ALA A 162 0.16 -10.61 1.92
C ALA A 162 1.15 -10.65 3.10
N PRO A 163 2.45 -10.87 2.87
CA PRO A 163 3.46 -10.61 3.88
C PRO A 163 3.46 -9.13 4.28
N GLY A 164 3.48 -8.83 5.59
CA GLY A 164 3.35 -7.46 6.10
C GLY A 164 4.43 -6.49 5.60
N VAL A 165 5.60 -6.99 5.18
CA VAL A 165 6.65 -6.18 4.55
C VAL A 165 6.23 -5.50 3.25
N VAL A 166 5.09 -5.88 2.64
CA VAL A 166 4.51 -5.18 1.48
C VAL A 166 4.08 -3.78 1.87
N ASP A 167 3.34 -3.63 2.98
CA ASP A 167 2.93 -2.32 3.49
C ASP A 167 4.13 -1.47 3.92
N LEU A 168 5.15 -2.09 4.56
CA LEU A 168 6.39 -1.38 4.87
C LEU A 168 7.07 -0.87 3.60
N ALA A 169 7.24 -1.73 2.58
CA ALA A 169 7.86 -1.34 1.32
C ALA A 169 7.08 -0.21 0.63
N TRP A 170 5.74 -0.27 0.66
CA TRP A 170 4.90 0.78 0.11
C TRP A 170 5.02 2.09 0.89
N LEU A 171 5.03 2.05 2.23
CA LEU A 171 5.28 3.21 3.07
C LEU A 171 6.61 3.88 2.71
N LEU A 172 7.68 3.09 2.55
CA LEU A 172 9.01 3.59 2.19
C LEU A 172 9.00 4.27 0.81
N VAL A 173 8.54 3.56 -0.22
CA VAL A 173 8.56 4.04 -1.61
C VAL A 173 7.61 5.20 -1.83
N SER A 174 6.42 5.18 -1.24
CA SER A 174 5.40 6.22 -1.46
C SER A 174 5.63 7.48 -0.64
N SER A 175 6.24 7.38 0.55
CA SER A 175 6.11 8.43 1.55
C SER A 175 7.39 8.82 2.27
N VAL A 176 8.46 8.02 2.20
CA VAL A 176 9.67 8.22 3.02
C VAL A 176 10.87 8.51 2.13
N GLU A 177 11.61 9.58 2.44
CA GLU A 177 12.87 9.87 1.74
C GLU A 177 13.89 8.74 1.99
N PRO A 178 14.65 8.30 0.97
CA PRO A 178 15.54 7.14 1.07
C PRO A 178 16.53 7.19 2.23
N ALA A 179 17.00 8.37 2.60
CA ALA A 179 17.93 8.55 3.73
C ALA A 179 17.34 8.12 5.09
N ARG A 180 16.00 7.96 5.19
CA ARG A 180 15.32 7.56 6.42
C ARG A 180 14.82 6.10 6.39
N TRP A 181 15.04 5.36 5.31
CA TRP A 181 14.50 4.01 5.17
C TRP A 181 14.96 3.05 6.25
N ASP A 182 16.25 3.12 6.66
CA ASP A 182 16.80 2.27 7.73
C ASP A 182 16.13 2.56 9.07
N GLU A 183 15.92 3.85 9.39
CA GLU A 183 15.26 4.30 10.61
C GLU A 183 13.81 3.80 10.68
N VAL A 184 13.03 3.96 9.59
CA VAL A 184 11.64 3.53 9.51
C VAL A 184 11.54 2.00 9.51
N SER A 185 12.44 1.31 8.82
CA SER A 185 12.51 -0.16 8.84
C SER A 185 12.83 -0.70 10.23
N ALA A 186 13.72 -0.04 10.98
CA ALA A 186 14.03 -0.39 12.37
C ALA A 186 12.82 -0.21 13.29
N ALA A 187 12.02 0.84 13.11
CA ALA A 187 10.78 1.08 13.85
C ALA A 187 9.69 0.02 13.56
N TYR A 188 9.64 -0.49 12.33
CA TYR A 188 8.79 -1.62 11.98
C TYR A 188 9.24 -2.91 12.69
N GLY A 189 10.54 -3.13 12.83
CA GLY A 189 11.16 -4.32 13.40
C GLY A 189 11.62 -5.31 12.32
N PRO A 190 11.67 -6.63 12.60
CA PRO A 190 12.19 -7.60 11.65
C PRO A 190 11.47 -7.55 10.30
N ALA A 191 12.19 -7.13 9.26
CA ALA A 191 11.69 -6.94 7.90
C ALA A 191 12.34 -7.94 6.91
N ALA A 192 12.53 -9.18 7.33
CA ALA A 192 13.02 -10.24 6.45
C ALA A 192 12.07 -10.36 5.24
N GLY A 193 12.62 -10.33 4.04
CA GLY A 193 11.82 -10.35 2.80
C GLY A 193 11.54 -8.96 2.21
N LEU A 194 11.88 -7.84 2.85
CA LEU A 194 11.70 -6.49 2.29
C LEU A 194 12.31 -6.38 0.89
N LEU A 195 13.57 -6.79 0.72
CA LEU A 195 14.24 -6.75 -0.59
C LEU A 195 13.55 -7.63 -1.66
N ARG A 196 12.80 -8.65 -1.26
CA ARG A 196 12.06 -9.52 -2.18
C ARG A 196 10.82 -8.85 -2.73
N VAL A 197 10.15 -8.00 -1.94
CA VAL A 197 8.92 -7.31 -2.36
C VAL A 197 9.19 -5.98 -3.07
N LEU A 198 10.34 -5.35 -2.83
CA LEU A 198 10.67 -4.05 -3.43
C LEU A 198 10.49 -4.00 -4.96
N PRO A 199 10.88 -5.00 -5.79
CA PRO A 199 10.66 -4.92 -7.22
C PRO A 199 9.19 -4.75 -7.62
N ALA A 200 8.27 -5.47 -6.98
CA ALA A 200 6.84 -5.34 -7.23
C ALA A 200 6.30 -3.98 -6.74
N VAL A 201 6.73 -3.54 -5.55
CA VAL A 201 6.33 -2.24 -4.99
C VAL A 201 6.85 -1.08 -5.83
N VAL A 202 8.05 -1.18 -6.38
CA VAL A 202 8.58 -0.18 -7.34
C VAL A 202 7.74 -0.13 -8.62
N VAL A 203 7.26 -1.27 -9.12
CA VAL A 203 6.30 -1.28 -10.24
C VAL A 203 5.05 -0.48 -9.90
N GLN A 204 4.47 -0.69 -8.72
CA GLN A 204 3.31 0.09 -8.26
C GLN A 204 3.64 1.59 -8.18
N GLY A 205 4.82 1.94 -7.65
CA GLY A 205 5.28 3.33 -7.61
C GLY A 205 5.44 3.96 -9.00
N LEU A 206 5.97 3.22 -9.98
CA LEU A 206 6.06 3.66 -11.37
C LEU A 206 4.68 3.82 -12.02
N LEU A 207 3.74 2.92 -11.74
CA LEU A 207 2.36 3.02 -12.20
C LEU A 207 1.67 4.24 -11.58
N SER A 208 1.85 4.52 -10.29
CA SER A 208 1.35 5.73 -9.64
C SER A 208 1.95 7.00 -10.27
N LEU A 209 3.27 7.01 -10.51
CA LEU A 209 3.96 8.13 -11.17
C LEU A 209 3.40 8.43 -12.57
N SER A 210 2.91 7.42 -13.29
CA SER A 210 2.34 7.62 -14.64
C SER A 210 1.08 8.48 -14.64
N GLY A 211 0.32 8.50 -13.55
CA GLY A 211 -0.85 9.36 -13.38
C GLY A 211 -0.53 10.79 -12.93
N ILE A 212 0.74 11.10 -12.61
CA ILE A 212 1.16 12.39 -12.07
C ILE A 212 1.76 13.24 -13.20
N SER A 213 1.38 14.52 -13.26
CA SER A 213 1.86 15.46 -14.27
C SER A 213 3.39 15.58 -14.24
N ALA A 214 4.03 15.39 -15.40
CA ALA A 214 5.47 15.52 -15.55
C ALA A 214 5.98 16.91 -15.13
N GLY A 215 7.12 16.96 -14.47
CA GLY A 215 7.74 18.19 -13.98
C GLY A 215 7.08 18.81 -12.77
N SER A 216 6.03 18.21 -12.20
CA SER A 216 5.42 18.68 -10.96
C SER A 216 6.30 18.38 -9.74
N ALA A 217 6.08 19.14 -8.64
CA ALA A 217 6.76 18.87 -7.36
C ALA A 217 6.46 17.46 -6.83
N GLU A 218 5.25 16.98 -7.07
CA GLU A 218 4.82 15.64 -6.71
C GLU A 218 5.58 14.57 -7.50
N ALA A 219 5.69 14.72 -8.83
CA ALA A 219 6.48 13.83 -9.67
C ALA A 219 7.96 13.80 -9.25
N ALA A 220 8.54 14.96 -8.96
CA ALA A 220 9.92 15.05 -8.46
C ALA A 220 10.10 14.31 -7.13
N ALA A 221 9.13 14.40 -6.21
CA ALA A 221 9.16 13.67 -4.96
C ALA A 221 9.07 12.15 -5.16
N TRP A 222 8.20 11.67 -6.05
CA TRP A 222 8.11 10.25 -6.41
C TRP A 222 9.42 9.72 -7.02
N ILE A 223 9.99 10.46 -8.00
CA ILE A 223 11.23 10.07 -8.69
C ILE A 223 12.42 9.97 -7.72
N ARG A 224 12.48 10.84 -6.69
CA ARG A 224 13.56 10.73 -5.68
C ARG A 224 13.44 9.51 -4.79
N ARG A 225 12.22 9.00 -4.57
CA ARG A 225 11.96 7.84 -3.70
C ARG A 225 12.08 6.51 -4.44
N LEU A 226 11.92 6.51 -5.77
CA LEU A 226 12.12 5.36 -6.64
C LEU A 226 13.59 5.14 -6.99
#